data_15fd48bdd2288453af21fcc0214d9bda
#
_entry.id   15fd48bdd2288453af21fcc0214d9bda
#
_cell.length_a   1.000
_cell.length_b   1.000
_cell.length_c   1.000
_cell.angle_alpha   90.00
_cell.angle_beta   90.00
_cell.angle_gamma   90.00
#
_symmetry.space_group_name_H-M   'P 1'
#
loop_
_entity.id
_entity.type
_entity.pdbx_description
1 polymer ?
#
loop_
_entity_poly.entity_id
_entity_poly.type
_entity_poly.pdbx_seq_one_letter_code
_entity_poly.pdbx_strand_id
1 'polypeptide(L)'
;MKVLSFILQKEFKQIFRDKTILAMMLVAPMMQLIILPLVANFDVKNINLVYIDHDQSPYSHELIQKITASGYFKLVDAPFSYKEGIALIEDGKADVVLEVPEGFERNLVREGKQPLGVSIDAINGSKSSLGGAYLLSVIRDFNTQLDVNVKTPQRIGNVAKLNVESTHWYNLYMQYTRYIVPGILAILLTIIGGFLSALNVVKEKEIGTIEQINVTPIKKWQFILGKLIPFLVVGLILFTLGLVVMYVVYGIFPAGNLLTLYAFAIMYLIAILGFGLLVSTYANSQLQAMFIAYFFIMIFLLMSGFLTSVDSMPEWSRQVSNAIPVTHFVNAMRLIVLKASSFLQLSTEFLYLVGFAVLLNSWAIWNYKKTS
;
A
#
# COMPACT_ATOMS: atom_id res chain seq x y z
N MET A 1 4.20 26.53 -33.44
CA MET A 1 3.08 25.63 -33.13
C MET A 1 2.99 24.43 -34.08
N LYS A 2 3.08 24.60 -35.40
CA LYS A 2 2.99 23.48 -36.39
C LYS A 2 3.96 22.31 -36.09
N VAL A 3 5.24 22.58 -35.74
CA VAL A 3 6.25 21.55 -35.50
C VAL A 3 5.88 20.64 -34.31
N LEU A 4 5.43 21.22 -33.20
CA LEU A 4 5.01 20.43 -32.03
C LEU A 4 3.79 19.54 -32.36
N SER A 5 2.84 20.04 -33.13
CA SER A 5 1.68 19.24 -33.57
C SER A 5 2.07 18.03 -34.41
N PHE A 6 3.07 18.16 -35.30
CA PHE A 6 3.60 17.03 -36.09
C PHE A 6 4.30 15.99 -35.22
N ILE A 7 5.11 16.45 -34.24
CA ILE A 7 5.76 15.53 -33.28
C ILE A 7 4.72 14.77 -32.48
N LEU A 8 3.72 15.46 -31.93
CA LEU A 8 2.64 14.84 -31.18
C LEU A 8 1.89 13.81 -32.03
N GLN A 9 1.53 14.16 -33.28
CA GLN A 9 0.84 13.25 -34.18
C GLN A 9 1.69 11.99 -34.48
N LYS A 10 2.99 12.15 -34.70
CA LYS A 10 3.93 11.03 -34.87
C LYS A 10 3.93 10.12 -33.64
N GLU A 11 4.12 10.69 -32.44
CA GLU A 11 4.22 9.92 -31.18
C GLU A 11 2.92 9.19 -30.87
N PHE A 12 1.76 9.86 -30.98
CA PHE A 12 0.47 9.19 -30.79
C PHE A 12 0.27 8.04 -31.79
N LYS A 13 0.57 8.24 -33.07
CA LYS A 13 0.49 7.17 -34.06
C LYS A 13 1.45 6.02 -33.74
N GLN A 14 2.64 6.31 -33.26
CA GLN A 14 3.62 5.29 -32.89
C GLN A 14 3.14 4.44 -31.71
N ILE A 15 2.61 5.06 -30.65
CA ILE A 15 2.08 4.36 -29.48
C ILE A 15 0.85 3.51 -29.85
N PHE A 16 -0.13 4.08 -30.53
CA PHE A 16 -1.37 3.36 -30.85
C PHE A 16 -1.23 2.33 -31.96
N ARG A 17 -0.20 2.43 -32.80
CA ARG A 17 0.05 1.46 -33.87
C ARG A 17 0.81 0.24 -33.37
N ASP A 18 1.60 0.36 -32.32
CA ASP A 18 2.32 -0.75 -31.69
C ASP A 18 1.41 -1.46 -30.69
N LYS A 19 0.69 -2.50 -31.19
CA LYS A 19 -0.24 -3.27 -30.36
C LYS A 19 0.41 -3.93 -29.16
N THR A 20 1.68 -4.31 -29.28
CA THR A 20 2.44 -4.97 -28.17
C THR A 20 2.72 -3.95 -27.07
N ILE A 21 3.21 -2.77 -27.42
CA ILE A 21 3.44 -1.69 -26.45
C ILE A 21 2.11 -1.31 -25.79
N LEU A 22 1.05 -1.11 -26.57
CA LEU A 22 -0.27 -0.73 -26.04
C LEU A 22 -0.84 -1.77 -25.09
N ALA A 23 -0.73 -3.06 -25.43
CA ALA A 23 -1.15 -4.15 -24.56
C ALA A 23 -0.34 -4.19 -23.25
N MET A 24 0.98 -4.06 -23.31
CA MET A 24 1.83 -3.98 -22.13
C MET A 24 1.52 -2.74 -21.26
N MET A 25 1.16 -1.62 -21.88
CA MET A 25 0.83 -0.39 -21.18
C MET A 25 -0.52 -0.42 -20.47
N LEU A 26 -1.51 -1.11 -21.02
CA LEU A 26 -2.88 -1.10 -20.49
C LEU A 26 -3.27 -2.42 -19.84
N VAL A 27 -3.03 -3.55 -20.49
CA VAL A 27 -3.51 -4.85 -20.02
C VAL A 27 -2.69 -5.35 -18.81
N ALA A 28 -1.37 -5.27 -18.87
CA ALA A 28 -0.52 -5.77 -17.80
C ALA A 28 -0.77 -5.03 -16.46
N PRO A 29 -0.85 -3.69 -16.40
CA PRO A 29 -1.18 -2.98 -15.17
C PRO A 29 -2.58 -3.27 -14.65
N MET A 30 -3.58 -3.41 -15.56
CA MET A 30 -4.94 -3.74 -15.14
C MET A 30 -5.01 -5.14 -14.52
N MET A 31 -4.35 -6.12 -15.14
CA MET A 31 -4.22 -7.46 -14.58
C MET A 31 -3.50 -7.41 -13.21
N GLN A 32 -2.43 -6.63 -13.11
CA GLN A 32 -1.68 -6.48 -11.88
C GLN A 32 -2.52 -5.80 -10.78
N LEU A 33 -3.31 -4.78 -11.11
CA LEU A 33 -4.23 -4.11 -10.18
C LEU A 33 -5.33 -5.07 -9.68
N ILE A 34 -5.76 -6.03 -10.51
CA ILE A 34 -6.75 -7.04 -10.11
C ILE A 34 -6.10 -8.14 -9.26
N ILE A 35 -4.96 -8.67 -9.69
CA ILE A 35 -4.35 -9.86 -9.07
C ILE A 35 -3.65 -9.52 -7.75
N LEU A 36 -2.84 -8.44 -7.72
CA LEU A 36 -2.02 -8.14 -6.54
C LEU A 36 -2.82 -7.96 -5.24
N PRO A 37 -3.95 -7.21 -5.19
CA PRO A 37 -4.70 -7.06 -3.95
C PRO A 37 -5.38 -8.34 -3.51
N LEU A 38 -5.71 -9.26 -4.44
CA LEU A 38 -6.32 -10.55 -4.12
C LEU A 38 -5.30 -11.54 -3.54
N VAL A 39 -4.07 -11.50 -4.06
CA VAL A 39 -2.96 -12.35 -3.58
C VAL A 39 -2.32 -11.78 -2.31
N ALA A 40 -2.16 -10.47 -2.24
CA ALA A 40 -1.60 -9.75 -1.09
C ALA A 40 -2.68 -9.44 -0.04
N ASN A 41 -3.61 -10.38 0.18
CA ASN A 41 -4.60 -10.21 1.23
C ASN A 41 -3.94 -10.50 2.58
N PHE A 42 -3.55 -9.42 3.27
CA PHE A 42 -3.06 -9.45 4.66
C PHE A 42 -4.20 -9.39 5.69
N ASP A 43 -5.45 -9.59 5.26
CA ASP A 43 -6.54 -9.88 6.21
C ASP A 43 -6.19 -11.23 6.85
N VAL A 44 -5.62 -11.16 8.02
CA VAL A 44 -5.23 -12.36 8.79
C VAL A 44 -6.53 -13.04 9.25
N LYS A 45 -7.05 -13.90 8.38
CA LYS A 45 -8.12 -14.86 8.69
C LYS A 45 -7.47 -16.23 8.90
N ASN A 46 -8.04 -17.03 9.74
CA ASN A 46 -7.52 -18.37 10.07
C ASN A 46 -6.19 -18.35 10.82
N ILE A 47 -6.12 -17.61 11.93
CA ILE A 47 -5.03 -17.74 12.91
C ILE A 47 -5.20 -19.10 13.58
N ASN A 48 -4.21 -19.98 13.39
CA ASN A 48 -4.22 -21.30 14.00
C ASN A 48 -4.00 -21.17 15.51
N LEU A 49 -5.04 -21.46 16.27
CA LEU A 49 -5.05 -21.39 17.72
C LEU A 49 -4.88 -22.77 18.32
N VAL A 50 -3.99 -22.88 19.27
CA VAL A 50 -3.88 -24.01 20.20
C VAL A 50 -4.38 -23.55 21.56
N TYR A 51 -5.25 -24.34 22.18
CA TYR A 51 -5.88 -24.00 23.44
C TYR A 51 -5.54 -25.05 24.50
N ILE A 52 -4.94 -24.62 25.59
CA ILE A 52 -4.54 -25.47 26.71
C ILE A 52 -5.39 -25.04 27.90
N ASP A 53 -6.24 -25.94 28.38
CA ASP A 53 -7.17 -25.67 29.47
C ASP A 53 -6.88 -26.59 30.66
N HIS A 54 -6.27 -26.00 31.69
CA HIS A 54 -6.04 -26.69 32.96
C HIS A 54 -7.18 -26.56 33.95
N ASP A 55 -8.15 -25.64 33.67
CA ASP A 55 -9.27 -25.38 34.59
C ASP A 55 -10.52 -26.18 34.25
N GLN A 56 -10.76 -26.40 32.94
CA GLN A 56 -11.92 -27.11 32.41
C GLN A 56 -13.29 -26.61 32.97
N SER A 57 -13.38 -25.33 33.29
CA SER A 57 -14.55 -24.69 33.89
C SER A 57 -15.54 -24.20 32.82
N PRO A 58 -16.80 -23.90 33.19
CA PRO A 58 -17.74 -23.23 32.32
C PRO A 58 -17.19 -21.93 31.71
N TYR A 59 -16.46 -21.12 32.46
CA TYR A 59 -15.87 -19.86 31.99
C TYR A 59 -14.72 -20.08 31.01
N SER A 60 -13.88 -21.13 31.19
CA SER A 60 -12.84 -21.44 30.22
C SER A 60 -13.45 -21.92 28.89
N HIS A 61 -14.52 -22.72 28.93
CA HIS A 61 -15.27 -23.16 27.74
C HIS A 61 -15.97 -21.99 27.02
N GLU A 62 -16.57 -21.06 27.75
CA GLU A 62 -17.20 -19.87 27.18
C GLU A 62 -16.17 -18.98 26.48
N LEU A 63 -14.99 -18.80 27.09
CA LEU A 63 -13.88 -18.04 26.49
C LEU A 63 -13.44 -18.63 25.17
N ILE A 64 -13.17 -19.95 25.08
CA ILE A 64 -12.73 -20.57 23.82
C ILE A 64 -13.83 -20.53 22.75
N GLN A 65 -15.09 -20.74 23.13
CA GLN A 65 -16.20 -20.61 22.20
C GLN A 65 -16.28 -19.19 21.62
N LYS A 66 -16.11 -18.17 22.45
CA LYS A 66 -16.14 -16.78 22.00
C LYS A 66 -14.96 -16.46 21.07
N ILE A 67 -13.76 -16.97 21.38
CA ILE A 67 -12.58 -16.79 20.52
C ILE A 67 -12.79 -17.47 19.15
N THR A 68 -13.28 -18.69 19.13
CA THR A 68 -13.54 -19.43 17.88
C THR A 68 -14.69 -18.84 17.08
N ALA A 69 -15.74 -18.38 17.75
CA ALA A 69 -16.90 -17.72 17.13
C ALA A 69 -16.55 -16.34 16.53
N SER A 70 -15.44 -15.72 16.91
CA SER A 70 -14.99 -14.44 16.38
C SER A 70 -14.65 -14.46 14.87
N GLY A 71 -14.44 -15.65 14.29
CA GLY A 71 -14.09 -15.85 12.88
C GLY A 71 -12.64 -15.51 12.52
N TYR A 72 -11.82 -15.08 13.48
CA TYR A 72 -10.39 -14.81 13.27
C TYR A 72 -9.53 -16.03 13.57
N PHE A 73 -9.96 -16.90 14.51
CA PHE A 73 -9.19 -18.02 15.02
C PHE A 73 -9.80 -19.35 14.56
N LYS A 74 -8.91 -20.25 14.18
CA LYS A 74 -9.22 -21.66 13.89
C LYS A 74 -8.55 -22.51 14.96
N LEU A 75 -9.34 -23.19 15.79
CA LEU A 75 -8.81 -24.15 16.72
C LEU A 75 -8.21 -25.34 15.96
N VAL A 76 -6.91 -25.58 16.16
CA VAL A 76 -6.16 -26.65 15.48
C VAL A 76 -5.97 -27.83 16.40
N ASP A 77 -5.66 -27.59 17.66
CA ASP A 77 -5.40 -28.63 18.66
C ASP A 77 -5.65 -28.10 20.08
N ALA A 78 -5.85 -29.04 21.01
CA ALA A 78 -6.03 -28.75 22.44
C ALA A 78 -5.21 -29.73 23.29
N PRO A 79 -3.86 -29.60 23.30
CA PRO A 79 -2.99 -30.46 24.08
C PRO A 79 -3.13 -30.19 25.58
N PHE A 80 -2.72 -31.15 26.39
CA PHE A 80 -2.75 -31.03 27.83
C PHE A 80 -1.53 -30.30 28.43
N SER A 81 -0.46 -30.13 27.66
CA SER A 81 0.80 -29.57 28.12
C SER A 81 1.23 -28.36 27.31
N TYR A 82 1.71 -27.32 28.01
CA TYR A 82 2.32 -26.15 27.39
C TYR A 82 3.48 -26.52 26.46
N LYS A 83 4.27 -27.53 26.80
CA LYS A 83 5.40 -28.00 25.97
C LYS A 83 4.93 -28.56 24.64
N GLU A 84 3.81 -29.28 24.59
CA GLU A 84 3.21 -29.77 23.35
C GLU A 84 2.66 -28.62 22.52
N GLY A 85 2.05 -27.62 23.17
CA GLY A 85 1.56 -26.41 22.51
C GLY A 85 2.68 -25.62 21.82
N ILE A 86 3.81 -25.45 22.48
CA ILE A 86 4.99 -24.78 21.90
C ILE A 86 5.59 -25.60 20.75
N ALA A 87 5.65 -26.92 20.88
CA ALA A 87 6.11 -27.78 19.76
C ALA A 87 5.26 -27.60 18.50
N LEU A 88 3.96 -27.35 18.63
CA LEU A 88 3.09 -27.04 17.48
C LEU A 88 3.40 -25.68 16.84
N ILE A 89 3.88 -24.69 17.62
CA ILE A 89 4.42 -23.43 17.07
C ILE A 89 5.72 -23.71 16.31
N GLU A 90 6.64 -24.45 16.92
CA GLU A 90 7.95 -24.80 16.31
C GLU A 90 7.76 -25.59 14.99
N ASP A 91 6.76 -26.45 14.93
CA ASP A 91 6.37 -27.19 13.71
C ASP A 91 5.62 -26.32 12.66
N GLY A 92 5.32 -25.04 12.96
CA GLY A 92 4.55 -24.15 12.09
C GLY A 92 3.08 -24.52 11.93
N LYS A 93 2.54 -25.36 12.83
CA LYS A 93 1.12 -25.79 12.82
C LYS A 93 0.21 -24.82 13.58
N ALA A 94 0.77 -24.11 14.58
CA ALA A 94 0.07 -23.14 15.40
C ALA A 94 0.69 -21.75 15.25
N ASP A 95 -0.15 -20.74 15.32
CA ASP A 95 0.28 -19.32 15.32
C ASP A 95 0.17 -18.71 16.72
N VAL A 96 -0.79 -19.20 17.52
CA VAL A 96 -1.07 -18.70 18.87
C VAL A 96 -1.37 -19.88 19.78
N VAL A 97 -0.75 -19.90 20.95
CA VAL A 97 -1.07 -20.80 22.07
C VAL A 97 -1.69 -19.95 23.18
N LEU A 98 -2.90 -20.31 23.57
CA LEU A 98 -3.60 -19.74 24.73
C LEU A 98 -3.67 -20.78 25.84
N GLU A 99 -3.12 -20.45 27.00
CA GLU A 99 -3.13 -21.30 28.18
C GLU A 99 -4.02 -20.70 29.27
N VAL A 100 -4.99 -21.47 29.71
CA VAL A 100 -5.84 -21.17 30.85
C VAL A 100 -5.33 -21.94 32.06
N PRO A 101 -4.86 -21.25 33.11
CA PRO A 101 -4.31 -21.89 34.28
C PRO A 101 -5.37 -22.55 35.14
N GLU A 102 -4.94 -23.48 36.00
CA GLU A 102 -5.81 -24.11 37.00
C GLU A 102 -6.40 -23.07 37.96
N GLY A 103 -7.65 -23.25 38.35
CA GLY A 103 -8.38 -22.34 39.23
C GLY A 103 -8.80 -20.99 38.54
N PHE A 104 -8.85 -20.96 37.19
CA PHE A 104 -9.21 -19.76 36.43
C PHE A 104 -10.55 -19.18 36.86
N GLU A 105 -11.62 -19.96 36.84
CA GLU A 105 -12.96 -19.51 37.24
C GLU A 105 -12.99 -19.10 38.71
N ARG A 106 -12.43 -19.94 39.60
CA ARG A 106 -12.41 -19.68 41.05
C ARG A 106 -11.73 -18.34 41.39
N ASN A 107 -10.58 -18.07 40.79
CA ASN A 107 -9.80 -16.87 41.08
C ASN A 107 -10.45 -15.64 40.42
N LEU A 108 -10.99 -15.80 39.21
CA LEU A 108 -11.71 -14.74 38.50
C LEU A 108 -12.94 -14.27 39.31
N VAL A 109 -13.70 -15.20 39.88
CA VAL A 109 -14.88 -14.88 40.72
C VAL A 109 -14.48 -14.31 42.06
N ARG A 110 -13.41 -14.83 42.72
CA ARG A 110 -13.01 -14.40 44.07
C ARG A 110 -12.19 -13.10 44.06
N GLU A 111 -11.26 -12.98 43.14
CA GLU A 111 -10.25 -11.93 43.12
C GLU A 111 -10.52 -10.87 42.03
N GLY A 112 -11.44 -11.17 41.10
CA GLY A 112 -11.77 -10.30 39.97
C GLY A 112 -10.67 -10.24 38.91
N LYS A 113 -9.67 -11.11 38.98
CA LYS A 113 -8.55 -11.17 38.03
C LYS A 113 -7.88 -12.54 38.01
N GLN A 114 -7.50 -12.98 36.82
CA GLN A 114 -6.65 -14.15 36.59
C GLN A 114 -5.83 -13.94 35.32
N PRO A 115 -4.51 -14.07 35.35
CA PRO A 115 -3.70 -13.97 34.15
C PRO A 115 -3.93 -15.18 33.24
N LEU A 116 -3.87 -14.96 31.93
CA LEU A 116 -3.87 -15.99 30.90
C LEU A 116 -2.47 -16.03 30.26
N GLY A 117 -1.99 -17.25 29.97
CA GLY A 117 -0.76 -17.45 29.20
C GLY A 117 -1.03 -17.28 27.71
N VAL A 118 -0.28 -16.42 27.01
CA VAL A 118 -0.39 -16.26 25.56
C VAL A 118 0.99 -16.31 24.95
N SER A 119 1.21 -17.26 24.04
CA SER A 119 2.44 -17.38 23.26
C SER A 119 2.08 -17.25 21.77
N ILE A 120 2.83 -16.42 21.03
CA ILE A 120 2.51 -16.08 19.65
C ILE A 120 3.76 -16.32 18.79
N ASP A 121 3.58 -17.00 17.64
CA ASP A 121 4.64 -17.12 16.65
C ASP A 121 4.95 -15.75 16.03
N ALA A 122 6.18 -15.27 16.25
CA ALA A 122 6.64 -13.98 15.77
C ALA A 122 7.37 -14.02 14.43
N ILE A 123 7.47 -15.18 13.77
CA ILE A 123 8.12 -15.33 12.46
C ILE A 123 7.40 -14.44 11.42
N ASN A 124 6.07 -14.48 11.41
CA ASN A 124 5.26 -13.57 10.62
C ASN A 124 4.78 -12.40 11.48
N GLY A 125 5.53 -11.28 11.48
CA GLY A 125 5.24 -10.12 12.32
C GLY A 125 3.85 -9.51 12.12
N SER A 126 3.30 -9.54 10.92
CA SER A 126 1.94 -9.05 10.64
C SER A 126 0.87 -9.97 11.24
N LYS A 127 1.02 -11.28 11.07
CA LYS A 127 0.11 -12.29 11.60
C LYS A 127 0.13 -12.32 13.12
N SER A 128 1.32 -12.23 13.70
CA SER A 128 1.57 -12.14 15.13
C SER A 128 0.93 -10.91 15.78
N SER A 129 1.21 -9.73 15.22
CA SER A 129 0.70 -8.46 15.74
C SER A 129 -0.84 -8.38 15.68
N LEU A 130 -1.42 -8.74 14.54
CA LEU A 130 -2.88 -8.74 14.36
C LEU A 130 -3.55 -9.84 15.19
N GLY A 131 -2.94 -11.05 15.24
CA GLY A 131 -3.44 -12.15 16.03
C GLY A 131 -3.49 -11.83 17.52
N GLY A 132 -2.42 -11.23 18.05
CA GLY A 132 -2.39 -10.74 19.42
C GLY A 132 -3.42 -9.67 19.70
N ALA A 133 -3.58 -8.70 18.81
CA ALA A 133 -4.57 -7.63 18.95
C ALA A 133 -6.02 -8.16 18.93
N TYR A 134 -6.33 -9.09 18.03
CA TYR A 134 -7.65 -9.74 17.97
C TYR A 134 -7.94 -10.55 19.23
N LEU A 135 -6.97 -11.35 19.70
CA LEU A 135 -7.13 -12.13 20.91
C LEU A 135 -7.41 -11.24 22.12
N LEU A 136 -6.61 -10.17 22.30
CA LEU A 136 -6.82 -9.20 23.37
C LEU A 136 -8.17 -8.51 23.27
N SER A 137 -8.66 -8.21 22.06
CA SER A 137 -9.99 -7.62 21.86
C SER A 137 -11.10 -8.57 22.29
N VAL A 138 -11.02 -9.86 21.93
CA VAL A 138 -12.00 -10.87 22.31
C VAL A 138 -11.98 -11.11 23.82
N ILE A 139 -10.80 -11.15 24.45
CA ILE A 139 -10.65 -11.29 25.92
C ILE A 139 -11.26 -10.08 26.65
N ARG A 140 -11.05 -8.87 26.16
CA ARG A 140 -11.65 -7.67 26.74
C ARG A 140 -13.18 -7.69 26.66
N ASP A 141 -13.72 -8.10 25.51
CA ASP A 141 -15.16 -8.24 25.33
C ASP A 141 -15.75 -9.33 26.25
N PHE A 142 -15.03 -10.45 26.42
CA PHE A 142 -15.39 -11.48 27.39
C PHE A 142 -15.40 -10.92 28.83
N ASN A 143 -14.39 -10.18 29.25
CA ASN A 143 -14.33 -9.56 30.57
C ASN A 143 -15.49 -8.60 30.81
N THR A 144 -15.89 -7.83 29.80
CA THR A 144 -17.03 -6.89 29.90
C THR A 144 -18.34 -7.64 30.13
N GLN A 145 -18.54 -8.79 29.49
CA GLN A 145 -19.73 -9.64 29.71
C GLN A 145 -19.74 -10.29 31.09
N LEU A 146 -18.59 -10.74 31.60
CA LEU A 146 -18.46 -11.30 32.95
C LEU A 146 -18.81 -10.28 34.03
N ASP A 147 -18.38 -9.02 33.89
CA ASP A 147 -18.70 -7.94 34.83
C ASP A 147 -20.23 -7.68 34.95
N VAL A 148 -21.01 -7.97 33.91
CA VAL A 148 -22.49 -7.84 33.90
C VAL A 148 -23.13 -9.01 34.65
N ASN A 149 -22.57 -10.21 34.57
CA ASN A 149 -23.16 -11.43 35.11
C ASN A 149 -22.75 -11.71 36.57
N VAL A 150 -21.53 -11.31 36.97
CA VAL A 150 -21.07 -11.43 38.34
C VAL A 150 -21.59 -10.23 39.14
N LYS A 151 -22.74 -10.36 39.82
CA LYS A 151 -23.20 -9.44 40.86
C LYS A 151 -22.25 -9.54 42.04
N THR A 152 -21.09 -8.90 41.96
CA THR A 152 -20.24 -8.70 43.13
C THR A 152 -20.97 -7.86 44.13
N PRO A 153 -21.04 -8.28 45.44
CA PRO A 153 -21.56 -7.40 46.50
C PRO A 153 -20.74 -6.11 46.46
N GLN A 154 -21.43 -4.99 46.37
CA GLN A 154 -20.87 -3.64 46.28
C GLN A 154 -19.71 -3.47 47.28
N ARG A 155 -18.47 -3.59 46.78
CA ARG A 155 -17.36 -2.93 47.45
C ARG A 155 -17.55 -1.43 47.20
N ILE A 156 -17.89 -0.74 48.31
CA ILE A 156 -18.02 0.71 48.39
C ILE A 156 -16.68 1.33 47.97
N GLY A 157 -16.62 1.73 46.75
CA GLY A 157 -15.53 2.45 46.13
C GLY A 157 -15.87 2.60 44.65
N ASN A 158 -16.40 3.78 44.28
CA ASN A 158 -16.57 4.14 42.86
C ASN A 158 -15.20 4.14 42.17
N VAL A 159 -14.73 2.98 41.75
CA VAL A 159 -13.68 2.93 40.74
C VAL A 159 -14.33 3.34 39.44
N ALA A 160 -14.01 4.52 38.96
CA ALA A 160 -14.47 5.01 37.65
C ALA A 160 -14.04 3.98 36.60
N LYS A 161 -14.99 3.19 36.07
CA LYS A 161 -14.73 2.27 34.94
C LYS A 161 -14.63 3.14 33.71
N LEU A 162 -13.41 3.23 33.16
CA LEU A 162 -13.18 3.76 31.82
C LEU A 162 -13.62 2.72 30.80
N ASN A 163 -14.79 2.91 30.22
CA ASN A 163 -15.24 2.10 29.10
C ASN A 163 -14.61 2.68 27.81
N VAL A 164 -13.61 2.04 27.26
CA VAL A 164 -12.94 2.49 26.04
C VAL A 164 -13.58 1.78 24.86
N GLU A 165 -14.51 2.46 24.19
CA GLU A 165 -15.04 2.03 22.91
C GLU A 165 -14.11 2.50 21.78
N SER A 166 -13.49 1.55 21.07
CA SER A 166 -12.64 1.87 19.92
C SER A 166 -13.47 1.79 18.63
N THR A 167 -13.57 2.91 17.91
CA THR A 167 -14.24 2.96 16.60
C THR A 167 -13.20 3.20 15.50
N HIS A 168 -13.17 2.35 14.49
CA HIS A 168 -12.28 2.50 13.35
C HIS A 168 -12.92 3.39 12.28
N TRP A 169 -12.47 4.63 12.18
CA TRP A 169 -12.95 5.58 11.19
C TRP A 169 -12.38 5.28 9.80
N TYR A 170 -13.16 5.48 8.74
CA TYR A 170 -12.78 5.32 7.32
C TYR A 170 -12.52 3.89 6.83
N ASN A 171 -12.33 2.91 7.72
CA ASN A 171 -12.21 1.50 7.36
C ASN A 171 -12.74 0.63 8.52
N LEU A 172 -14.07 0.64 8.71
CA LEU A 172 -14.76 0.00 9.83
C LEU A 172 -14.41 -1.48 10.00
N TYR A 173 -14.15 -2.18 8.89
CA TYR A 173 -13.85 -3.61 8.88
C TYR A 173 -12.34 -3.90 8.77
N MET A 174 -11.48 -2.88 8.88
CA MET A 174 -10.02 -3.00 8.75
C MET A 174 -9.56 -3.77 7.50
N GLN A 175 -10.33 -3.68 6.40
CA GLN A 175 -10.02 -4.37 5.14
C GLN A 175 -8.72 -3.84 4.55
N TYR A 176 -7.73 -4.71 4.46
CA TYR A 176 -6.41 -4.36 3.89
C TYR A 176 -6.52 -3.91 2.43
N THR A 177 -7.43 -4.49 1.67
CA THR A 177 -7.70 -4.15 0.27
C THR A 177 -7.98 -2.66 0.08
N ARG A 178 -8.74 -2.03 0.98
CA ARG A 178 -9.02 -0.58 0.92
C ARG A 178 -7.76 0.27 1.05
N TYR A 179 -6.80 -0.19 1.84
CA TYR A 179 -5.54 0.51 2.06
C TYR A 179 -4.56 0.34 0.89
N ILE A 180 -4.47 -0.87 0.32
CA ILE A 180 -3.43 -1.21 -0.65
C ILE A 180 -3.79 -0.84 -2.10
N VAL A 181 -5.06 -0.94 -2.51
CA VAL A 181 -5.48 -0.72 -3.91
C VAL A 181 -5.14 0.68 -4.44
N PRO A 182 -5.42 1.78 -3.71
CA PRO A 182 -5.00 3.11 -4.15
C PRO A 182 -3.48 3.23 -4.29
N GLY A 183 -2.73 2.59 -3.41
CA GLY A 183 -1.27 2.53 -3.46
C GLY A 183 -0.75 1.76 -4.68
N ILE A 184 -1.34 0.61 -5.01
CA ILE A 184 -0.99 -0.16 -6.22
C ILE A 184 -1.20 0.69 -7.46
N LEU A 185 -2.30 1.42 -7.57
CA LEU A 185 -2.57 2.30 -8.70
C LEU A 185 -1.47 3.38 -8.84
N ALA A 186 -1.03 3.98 -7.74
CA ALA A 186 0.08 4.93 -7.74
C ALA A 186 1.39 4.30 -8.22
N ILE A 187 1.71 3.09 -7.76
CA ILE A 187 2.92 2.34 -8.17
C ILE A 187 2.85 1.97 -9.67
N LEU A 188 1.69 1.55 -10.17
CA LEU A 188 1.52 1.25 -11.59
C LEU A 188 1.77 2.47 -12.47
N LEU A 189 1.29 3.66 -12.06
CA LEU A 189 1.61 4.91 -12.74
C LEU A 189 3.12 5.22 -12.69
N THR A 190 3.78 4.92 -11.58
CA THR A 190 5.25 5.08 -11.43
C THR A 190 5.99 4.22 -12.44
N ILE A 191 5.65 2.94 -12.48
CA ILE A 191 6.31 1.98 -13.39
C ILE A 191 6.11 2.43 -14.84
N ILE A 192 4.88 2.71 -15.24
CA ILE A 192 4.58 3.10 -16.63
C ILE A 192 5.21 4.45 -16.98
N GLY A 193 5.02 5.47 -16.14
CA GLY A 193 5.59 6.78 -16.39
C GLY A 193 7.12 6.76 -16.45
N GLY A 194 7.77 6.09 -15.49
CA GLY A 194 9.22 6.01 -15.39
C GLY A 194 9.86 5.18 -16.51
N PHE A 195 9.40 3.92 -16.71
CA PHE A 195 9.98 3.03 -17.72
C PHE A 195 9.69 3.49 -19.14
N LEU A 196 8.43 3.78 -19.46
CA LEU A 196 8.07 4.02 -20.86
C LEU A 196 8.64 5.33 -21.39
N SER A 197 8.67 6.37 -20.55
CA SER A 197 9.32 7.63 -20.91
C SER A 197 10.82 7.42 -21.17
N ALA A 198 11.52 6.67 -20.30
CA ALA A 198 12.93 6.36 -20.46
C ALA A 198 13.19 5.54 -21.73
N LEU A 199 12.47 4.42 -21.91
CA LEU A 199 12.68 3.50 -23.04
C LEU A 199 12.33 4.14 -24.38
N ASN A 200 11.28 4.95 -24.47
CA ASN A 200 10.90 5.59 -25.73
C ASN A 200 12.00 6.53 -26.25
N VAL A 201 12.61 7.33 -25.38
CA VAL A 201 13.68 8.25 -25.77
C VAL A 201 14.96 7.49 -26.13
N VAL A 202 15.32 6.48 -25.32
CA VAL A 202 16.54 5.69 -25.56
C VAL A 202 16.40 4.82 -26.81
N LYS A 203 15.22 4.29 -27.13
CA LYS A 203 14.94 3.58 -28.39
C LYS A 203 15.30 4.44 -29.61
N GLU A 204 14.98 5.74 -29.58
CA GLU A 204 15.35 6.65 -30.67
C GLU A 204 16.85 6.92 -30.74
N LYS A 205 17.56 6.88 -29.60
CA LYS A 205 19.03 6.93 -29.58
C LYS A 205 19.64 5.69 -30.22
N GLU A 206 19.19 4.49 -29.86
CA GLU A 206 19.70 3.24 -30.39
C GLU A 206 19.50 3.09 -31.90
N ILE A 207 18.33 3.55 -32.41
CA ILE A 207 18.04 3.46 -33.86
C ILE A 207 18.71 4.61 -34.66
N GLY A 208 19.31 5.60 -33.95
CA GLY A 208 19.93 6.76 -34.61
C GLY A 208 18.94 7.84 -35.09
N THR A 209 17.65 7.68 -34.83
CA THR A 209 16.63 8.67 -35.26
C THR A 209 16.75 9.99 -34.49
N ILE A 210 17.36 9.97 -33.29
CA ILE A 210 17.57 11.19 -32.51
C ILE A 210 18.58 12.13 -33.20
N GLU A 211 19.55 11.59 -33.93
CA GLU A 211 20.51 12.37 -34.71
C GLU A 211 19.80 13.10 -35.85
N GLN A 212 18.91 12.43 -36.56
CA GLN A 212 18.08 13.05 -37.60
C GLN A 212 17.23 14.21 -37.03
N ILE A 213 16.71 14.04 -35.81
CA ILE A 213 15.94 15.10 -35.13
C ILE A 213 16.86 16.26 -34.73
N ASN A 214 18.10 15.98 -34.33
CA ASN A 214 19.04 17.00 -33.89
C ASN A 214 19.49 17.94 -34.99
N VAL A 215 19.54 17.46 -36.26
CA VAL A 215 19.87 18.33 -37.44
C VAL A 215 18.66 19.16 -37.92
N THR A 216 17.47 18.90 -37.38
CA THR A 216 16.30 19.70 -37.70
C THR A 216 16.19 20.95 -36.82
N PRO A 217 15.47 22.02 -37.25
CA PRO A 217 15.30 23.23 -36.45
C PRO A 217 14.36 23.08 -35.27
N ILE A 218 14.16 21.87 -34.75
CA ILE A 218 13.32 21.55 -33.59
C ILE A 218 14.01 22.05 -32.31
N LYS A 219 13.31 22.85 -31.50
CA LYS A 219 13.83 23.31 -30.20
C LYS A 219 13.75 22.18 -29.16
N LYS A 220 14.69 22.12 -28.21
CA LYS A 220 14.74 21.10 -27.13
C LYS A 220 13.40 20.94 -26.40
N TRP A 221 12.76 22.03 -26.00
CA TRP A 221 11.47 21.99 -25.31
C TRP A 221 10.34 21.40 -26.15
N GLN A 222 10.35 21.62 -27.50
CA GLN A 222 9.34 21.04 -28.41
C GLN A 222 9.49 19.53 -28.50
N PHE A 223 10.71 19.04 -28.56
CA PHE A 223 11.00 17.60 -28.54
C PHE A 223 10.53 16.97 -27.23
N ILE A 224 10.91 17.57 -26.08
CA ILE A 224 10.57 17.06 -24.75
C ILE A 224 9.06 17.05 -24.54
N LEU A 225 8.36 18.16 -24.80
CA LEU A 225 6.89 18.22 -24.68
C LEU A 225 6.22 17.26 -25.68
N GLY A 226 6.74 17.12 -26.89
CA GLY A 226 6.27 16.16 -27.88
C GLY A 226 6.33 14.72 -27.38
N LYS A 227 7.31 14.38 -26.54
CA LYS A 227 7.46 13.07 -25.92
C LYS A 227 6.61 12.91 -24.64
N LEU A 228 6.59 13.91 -23.77
CA LEU A 228 5.90 13.80 -22.49
C LEU A 228 4.37 13.82 -22.59
N ILE A 229 3.82 14.65 -23.49
CA ILE A 229 2.35 14.82 -23.61
C ILE A 229 1.64 13.50 -23.98
N PRO A 230 2.07 12.72 -24.99
CA PRO A 230 1.44 11.44 -25.29
C PRO A 230 1.46 10.45 -24.11
N PHE A 231 2.58 10.35 -23.39
CA PHE A 231 2.65 9.48 -22.23
C PHE A 231 1.82 10.00 -21.04
N LEU A 232 1.69 11.32 -20.88
CA LEU A 232 0.79 11.91 -19.90
C LEU A 232 -0.66 11.50 -20.20
N VAL A 233 -1.10 11.61 -21.47
CA VAL A 233 -2.45 11.22 -21.88
C VAL A 233 -2.69 9.72 -21.63
N VAL A 234 -1.75 8.86 -22.04
CA VAL A 234 -1.84 7.42 -21.79
C VAL A 234 -1.84 7.11 -20.28
N GLY A 235 -1.01 7.79 -19.48
CA GLY A 235 -1.01 7.66 -18.04
C GLY A 235 -2.34 8.05 -17.40
N LEU A 236 -3.00 9.11 -17.90
CA LEU A 236 -4.32 9.52 -17.42
C LEU A 236 -5.42 8.53 -17.85
N ILE A 237 -5.34 7.95 -19.04
CA ILE A 237 -6.26 6.88 -19.48
C ILE A 237 -6.10 5.68 -18.53
N LEU A 238 -4.86 5.26 -18.27
CA LEU A 238 -4.58 4.17 -17.35
C LEU A 238 -5.07 4.47 -15.94
N PHE A 239 -4.87 5.68 -15.46
CA PHE A 239 -5.37 6.12 -14.16
C PHE A 239 -6.90 6.01 -14.09
N THR A 240 -7.61 6.48 -15.13
CA THR A 240 -9.06 6.39 -15.23
C THR A 240 -9.53 4.93 -15.24
N LEU A 241 -8.89 4.07 -16.06
CA LEU A 241 -9.19 2.64 -16.08
C LEU A 241 -8.91 1.99 -14.72
N GLY A 242 -7.83 2.38 -14.03
CA GLY A 242 -7.52 1.92 -12.70
C GLY A 242 -8.58 2.31 -11.67
N LEU A 243 -9.12 3.53 -11.73
CA LEU A 243 -10.25 3.97 -10.89
C LEU A 243 -11.52 3.15 -11.17
N VAL A 244 -11.78 2.82 -12.44
CA VAL A 244 -12.91 1.96 -12.83
C VAL A 244 -12.73 0.55 -12.26
N VAL A 245 -11.54 -0.05 -12.37
CA VAL A 245 -11.23 -1.35 -11.78
C VAL A 245 -11.37 -1.30 -10.25
N MET A 246 -10.88 -0.26 -9.60
CA MET A 246 -11.01 -0.04 -8.16
C MET A 246 -12.48 -0.02 -7.72
N TYR A 247 -13.35 0.60 -8.50
CA TYR A 247 -14.79 0.63 -8.23
C TYR A 247 -15.49 -0.70 -8.52
N VAL A 248 -15.27 -1.26 -9.72
CA VAL A 248 -16.00 -2.46 -10.20
C VAL A 248 -15.59 -3.72 -9.45
N VAL A 249 -14.28 -3.91 -9.22
CA VAL A 249 -13.75 -5.14 -8.63
C VAL A 249 -13.75 -5.09 -7.10
N TYR A 250 -13.42 -3.92 -6.52
CA TYR A 250 -13.22 -3.79 -5.08
C TYR A 250 -14.31 -2.99 -4.37
N GLY A 251 -15.25 -2.40 -5.10
CA GLY A 251 -16.30 -1.54 -4.53
C GLY A 251 -15.75 -0.27 -3.86
N ILE A 252 -14.54 0.16 -4.21
CA ILE A 252 -13.89 1.33 -3.63
C ILE A 252 -14.12 2.51 -4.56
N PHE A 253 -15.03 3.41 -4.17
CA PHE A 253 -15.23 4.67 -4.85
C PHE A 253 -14.47 5.78 -4.10
N PRO A 254 -13.77 6.71 -4.79
CA PRO A 254 -13.11 7.83 -4.14
C PRO A 254 -14.11 8.67 -3.33
N ALA A 255 -13.90 8.75 -2.02
CA ALA A 255 -14.77 9.54 -1.13
C ALA A 255 -14.58 11.06 -1.35
N GLY A 256 -13.41 11.47 -1.83
CA GLY A 256 -13.06 12.85 -2.11
C GLY A 256 -13.38 13.31 -3.53
N ASN A 257 -13.04 14.57 -3.81
CA ASN A 257 -13.32 15.19 -5.09
C ASN A 257 -12.42 14.62 -6.21
N LEU A 258 -13.03 14.09 -7.28
CA LEU A 258 -12.32 13.55 -8.43
C LEU A 258 -11.43 14.60 -9.12
N LEU A 259 -11.82 15.87 -9.17
CA LEU A 259 -10.99 16.92 -9.76
C LEU A 259 -9.68 17.08 -9.00
N THR A 260 -9.73 17.05 -7.67
CA THR A 260 -8.54 17.05 -6.80
C THR A 260 -7.66 15.84 -7.11
N LEU A 261 -8.26 14.66 -7.21
CA LEU A 261 -7.56 13.42 -7.49
C LEU A 261 -6.83 13.47 -8.85
N TYR A 262 -7.49 13.97 -9.90
CA TYR A 262 -6.87 14.15 -11.22
C TYR A 262 -5.79 15.23 -11.22
N ALA A 263 -5.95 16.33 -10.47
CA ALA A 263 -4.93 17.36 -10.36
C ALA A 263 -3.63 16.78 -9.77
N PHE A 264 -3.73 15.96 -8.70
CA PHE A 264 -2.59 15.25 -8.12
C PHE A 264 -1.98 14.23 -9.11
N ALA A 265 -2.81 13.46 -9.82
CA ALA A 265 -2.34 12.49 -10.80
C ALA A 265 -1.60 13.14 -11.98
N ILE A 266 -2.09 14.27 -12.48
CA ILE A 266 -1.43 15.04 -13.55
C ILE A 266 -0.07 15.54 -13.08
N MET A 267 0.00 16.16 -11.91
CA MET A 267 1.25 16.72 -11.39
C MET A 267 2.27 15.61 -11.10
N TYR A 268 1.80 14.51 -10.52
CA TYR A 268 2.61 13.33 -10.31
C TYR A 268 3.14 12.71 -11.60
N LEU A 269 2.28 12.53 -12.61
CA LEU A 269 2.71 12.02 -13.92
C LEU A 269 3.76 12.93 -14.57
N ILE A 270 3.63 14.25 -14.48
CA ILE A 270 4.65 15.19 -14.97
C ILE A 270 5.99 14.96 -14.25
N ALA A 271 5.98 14.73 -12.94
CA ALA A 271 7.19 14.47 -12.18
C ALA A 271 7.84 13.13 -12.57
N ILE A 272 7.07 12.04 -12.66
CA ILE A 272 7.62 10.72 -12.93
C ILE A 272 8.02 10.53 -14.40
N LEU A 273 7.32 11.17 -15.33
CA LEU A 273 7.74 11.25 -16.74
C LEU A 273 9.06 12.02 -16.88
N GLY A 274 9.22 13.12 -16.11
CA GLY A 274 10.49 13.85 -16.00
C GLY A 274 11.62 13.00 -15.47
N PHE A 275 11.36 12.14 -14.47
CA PHE A 275 12.31 11.15 -14.00
C PHE A 275 12.72 10.17 -15.12
N GLY A 276 11.77 9.59 -15.84
CA GLY A 276 12.06 8.69 -16.95
C GLY A 276 12.87 9.37 -18.06
N LEU A 277 12.55 10.63 -18.38
CA LEU A 277 13.31 11.45 -19.30
C LEU A 277 14.75 11.67 -18.78
N LEU A 278 14.92 11.95 -17.49
CA LEU A 278 16.25 12.11 -16.87
C LEU A 278 17.07 10.82 -16.99
N VAL A 279 16.49 9.67 -16.68
CA VAL A 279 17.14 8.36 -16.88
C VAL A 279 17.61 8.17 -18.32
N SER A 280 16.79 8.57 -19.31
CA SER A 280 17.12 8.47 -20.72
C SER A 280 18.35 9.29 -21.12
N THR A 281 18.68 10.35 -20.39
CA THR A 281 19.88 11.18 -20.66
C THR A 281 21.17 10.48 -20.27
N TYR A 282 21.13 9.56 -19.31
CA TYR A 282 22.29 8.80 -18.83
C TYR A 282 22.44 7.42 -19.50
N ALA A 283 21.42 6.95 -20.21
CA ALA A 283 21.43 5.64 -20.86
C ALA A 283 21.70 5.76 -22.36
N ASN A 284 22.50 4.83 -22.89
CA ASN A 284 22.81 4.72 -24.33
C ASN A 284 22.08 3.54 -24.99
N SER A 285 21.60 2.56 -24.22
CA SER A 285 20.82 1.42 -24.70
C SER A 285 19.54 1.25 -23.88
N GLN A 286 18.51 0.65 -24.48
CA GLN A 286 17.26 0.34 -23.78
C GLN A 286 17.50 -0.54 -22.56
N LEU A 287 18.41 -1.53 -22.67
CA LEU A 287 18.77 -2.40 -21.55
C LEU A 287 19.37 -1.60 -20.38
N GLN A 288 20.27 -0.66 -20.66
CA GLN A 288 20.84 0.22 -19.64
C GLN A 288 19.78 1.10 -18.99
N ALA A 289 18.89 1.69 -19.80
CA ALA A 289 17.78 2.50 -19.27
C ALA A 289 16.85 1.69 -18.37
N MET A 290 16.55 0.44 -18.74
CA MET A 290 15.75 -0.47 -17.94
C MET A 290 16.38 -0.72 -16.57
N PHE A 291 17.66 -1.06 -16.51
CA PHE A 291 18.32 -1.32 -15.22
C PHE A 291 18.39 -0.09 -14.34
N ILE A 292 18.71 1.09 -14.89
CA ILE A 292 18.73 2.33 -14.12
C ILE A 292 17.33 2.65 -13.59
N ALA A 293 16.30 2.62 -14.45
CA ALA A 293 14.92 2.89 -14.06
C ALA A 293 14.43 1.89 -13.02
N TYR A 294 14.69 0.59 -13.22
CA TYR A 294 14.32 -0.47 -12.28
C TYR A 294 14.93 -0.26 -10.91
N PHE A 295 16.22 0.05 -10.83
CA PHE A 295 16.90 0.32 -9.56
C PHE A 295 16.21 1.42 -8.75
N PHE A 296 15.95 2.56 -9.38
CA PHE A 296 15.29 3.67 -8.70
C PHE A 296 13.82 3.39 -8.38
N ILE A 297 13.08 2.75 -9.30
CA ILE A 297 11.67 2.42 -9.08
C ILE A 297 11.52 1.43 -7.91
N MET A 298 12.44 0.47 -7.75
CA MET A 298 12.45 -0.43 -6.61
C MET A 298 12.67 0.32 -5.28
N ILE A 299 13.61 1.28 -5.25
CA ILE A 299 13.80 2.15 -4.07
C ILE A 299 12.51 2.95 -3.80
N PHE A 300 11.93 3.56 -4.83
CA PHE A 300 10.67 4.31 -4.71
C PHE A 300 9.54 3.45 -4.16
N LEU A 301 9.40 2.22 -4.63
CA LEU A 301 8.38 1.30 -4.16
C LEU A 301 8.56 0.96 -2.68
N LEU A 302 9.76 0.58 -2.28
CA LEU A 302 10.05 0.18 -0.90
C LEU A 302 9.93 1.34 0.09
N MET A 303 10.31 2.55 -0.32
CA MET A 303 10.35 3.73 0.55
C MET A 303 9.12 4.64 0.42
N SER A 304 8.20 4.36 -0.50
CA SER A 304 7.01 5.21 -0.76
C SER A 304 5.93 5.19 0.32
N GLY A 305 6.08 4.37 1.34
CA GLY A 305 4.97 4.15 2.29
C GLY A 305 3.88 3.21 1.75
N PHE A 306 4.12 2.58 0.59
CA PHE A 306 3.16 1.67 -0.03
C PHE A 306 2.98 0.39 0.77
N LEU A 307 4.07 -0.30 1.12
CA LEU A 307 4.05 -1.55 1.88
C LEU A 307 4.00 -1.31 3.39
N THR A 308 4.84 -0.41 3.88
CA THR A 308 4.95 -0.06 5.31
C THR A 308 4.71 1.43 5.48
N SER A 309 3.98 1.82 6.53
CA SER A 309 3.74 3.26 6.80
C SER A 309 5.06 4.00 6.95
N VAL A 310 5.16 5.20 6.36
CA VAL A 310 6.35 6.08 6.51
C VAL A 310 6.60 6.42 7.98
N ASP A 311 5.54 6.55 8.78
CA ASP A 311 5.64 6.86 10.22
C ASP A 311 6.31 5.75 11.04
N SER A 312 6.24 4.50 10.57
CA SER A 312 6.91 3.36 11.21
C SER A 312 8.36 3.15 10.78
N MET A 313 8.85 3.96 9.83
CA MET A 313 10.22 3.85 9.33
C MET A 313 11.22 4.53 10.29
N PRO A 314 12.49 4.05 10.33
CA PRO A 314 13.58 4.77 11.00
C PRO A 314 13.75 6.19 10.46
N GLU A 315 14.27 7.10 11.26
CA GLU A 315 14.38 8.54 10.93
C GLU A 315 15.10 8.81 9.59
N TRP A 316 16.23 8.15 9.34
CA TRP A 316 16.98 8.29 8.09
C TRP A 316 16.14 7.87 6.86
N SER A 317 15.36 6.79 7.01
CA SER A 317 14.51 6.26 5.95
C SER A 317 13.32 7.19 5.67
N ARG A 318 12.75 7.80 6.71
CA ARG A 318 11.69 8.80 6.61
C ARG A 318 12.16 10.04 5.84
N GLN A 319 13.38 10.52 6.12
CA GLN A 319 13.95 11.64 5.38
C GLN A 319 14.14 11.32 3.89
N VAL A 320 14.64 10.13 3.56
CA VAL A 320 14.76 9.69 2.17
C VAL A 320 13.38 9.54 1.52
N SER A 321 12.41 8.98 2.22
CA SER A 321 11.03 8.83 1.77
C SER A 321 10.40 10.17 1.37
N ASN A 322 10.62 11.21 2.17
CA ASN A 322 10.13 12.57 1.87
C ASN A 322 10.81 13.20 0.64
N ALA A 323 11.98 12.71 0.24
CA ALA A 323 12.67 13.14 -0.99
C ALA A 323 12.23 12.33 -2.23
N ILE A 324 11.13 11.58 -2.17
CA ILE A 324 10.64 10.72 -3.25
C ILE A 324 9.23 11.17 -3.67
N PRO A 325 8.98 11.49 -4.97
CA PRO A 325 7.65 11.95 -5.42
C PRO A 325 6.54 10.92 -5.23
N VAL A 326 6.87 9.62 -5.29
CA VAL A 326 5.92 8.52 -5.13
C VAL A 326 5.28 8.54 -3.74
N THR A 327 6.03 8.85 -2.70
CA THR A 327 5.56 8.94 -1.30
C THR A 327 4.41 9.93 -1.17
N HIS A 328 4.61 11.13 -1.69
CA HIS A 328 3.60 12.20 -1.65
C HIS A 328 2.34 11.84 -2.43
N PHE A 329 2.50 11.16 -3.57
CA PHE A 329 1.35 10.73 -4.37
C PHE A 329 0.59 9.57 -3.74
N VAL A 330 1.27 8.56 -3.19
CA VAL A 330 0.63 7.45 -2.47
C VAL A 330 -0.14 7.97 -1.26
N ASN A 331 0.44 8.90 -0.50
CA ASN A 331 -0.22 9.54 0.64
C ASN A 331 -1.46 10.32 0.19
N ALA A 332 -1.34 11.20 -0.80
CA ALA A 332 -2.45 11.97 -1.34
C ALA A 332 -3.56 11.06 -1.88
N MET A 333 -3.24 10.00 -2.64
CA MET A 333 -4.20 9.02 -3.14
C MET A 333 -5.02 8.40 -2.00
N ARG A 334 -4.36 7.94 -0.94
CA ARG A 334 -5.05 7.35 0.22
C ARG A 334 -5.95 8.36 0.93
N LEU A 335 -5.45 9.57 1.17
CA LEU A 335 -6.20 10.61 1.88
C LEU A 335 -7.42 11.08 1.08
N ILE A 336 -7.30 11.22 -0.25
CA ILE A 336 -8.43 11.61 -1.10
C ILE A 336 -9.44 10.45 -1.21
N VAL A 337 -8.95 9.24 -1.51
CA VAL A 337 -9.82 8.08 -1.76
C VAL A 337 -10.56 7.63 -0.51
N LEU A 338 -9.87 7.58 0.66
CA LEU A 338 -10.44 7.01 1.88
C LEU A 338 -11.02 8.04 2.84
N LYS A 339 -10.39 9.23 2.93
CA LYS A 339 -10.75 10.25 3.93
C LYS A 339 -11.47 11.46 3.35
N ALA A 340 -11.71 11.52 2.04
CA ALA A 340 -12.30 12.68 1.37
C ALA A 340 -11.54 14.00 1.63
N SER A 341 -10.22 13.95 1.81
CA SER A 341 -9.41 15.14 2.10
C SER A 341 -9.53 16.16 0.98
N SER A 342 -9.67 17.43 1.36
CA SER A 342 -9.80 18.54 0.42
C SER A 342 -8.43 18.94 -0.18
N PHE A 343 -8.44 19.64 -1.31
CA PHE A 343 -7.21 20.12 -1.95
C PHE A 343 -6.36 20.99 -1.00
N LEU A 344 -7.00 21.85 -0.20
CA LEU A 344 -6.31 22.74 0.74
C LEU A 344 -5.58 21.96 1.83
N GLN A 345 -6.18 20.88 2.33
CA GLN A 345 -5.55 20.02 3.35
C GLN A 345 -4.31 19.30 2.81
N LEU A 346 -4.26 19.06 1.50
CA LEU A 346 -3.17 18.37 0.80
C LEU A 346 -2.24 19.32 0.03
N SER A 347 -2.34 20.62 0.27
CA SER A 347 -1.55 21.63 -0.44
C SER A 347 -0.04 21.41 -0.30
N THR A 348 0.43 20.95 0.84
CA THR A 348 1.84 20.61 1.10
C THR A 348 2.30 19.46 0.20
N GLU A 349 1.53 18.36 0.11
CA GLU A 349 1.83 17.22 -0.78
C GLU A 349 1.84 17.65 -2.25
N PHE A 350 0.91 18.51 -2.62
CA PHE A 350 0.84 19.05 -3.98
C PHE A 350 2.07 19.91 -4.32
N LEU A 351 2.52 20.78 -3.39
CA LEU A 351 3.72 21.59 -3.56
C LEU A 351 4.98 20.74 -3.72
N TYR A 352 5.11 19.65 -2.97
CA TYR A 352 6.21 18.70 -3.17
C TYR A 352 6.19 18.12 -4.58
N LEU A 353 5.02 17.68 -5.06
CA LEU A 353 4.89 17.14 -6.43
C LEU A 353 5.25 18.19 -7.49
N VAL A 354 4.82 19.44 -7.32
CA VAL A 354 5.21 20.56 -8.20
C VAL A 354 6.73 20.75 -8.17
N GLY A 355 7.33 20.75 -6.98
CA GLY A 355 8.78 20.88 -6.81
C GLY A 355 9.54 19.78 -7.56
N PHE A 356 9.12 18.50 -7.41
CA PHE A 356 9.71 17.37 -8.13
C PHE A 356 9.47 17.48 -9.63
N ALA A 357 8.29 17.87 -10.08
CA ALA A 357 8.00 18.06 -11.49
C ALA A 357 8.93 19.10 -12.12
N VAL A 358 9.13 20.23 -11.47
CA VAL A 358 10.04 21.29 -11.93
C VAL A 358 11.50 20.81 -11.88
N LEU A 359 11.93 20.22 -10.77
CA LEU A 359 13.32 19.78 -10.58
C LEU A 359 13.72 18.71 -11.59
N LEU A 360 12.96 17.63 -11.69
CA LEU A 360 13.31 16.49 -12.55
C LEU A 360 13.26 16.86 -14.04
N ASN A 361 12.24 17.61 -14.47
CA ASN A 361 12.16 18.02 -15.86
C ASN A 361 13.24 19.07 -16.21
N SER A 362 13.50 20.03 -15.34
CA SER A 362 14.57 21.02 -15.57
C SER A 362 15.94 20.34 -15.67
N TRP A 363 16.21 19.39 -14.76
CA TRP A 363 17.45 18.62 -14.81
C TRP A 363 17.55 17.77 -16.08
N ALA A 364 16.48 17.11 -16.48
CA ALA A 364 16.43 16.36 -17.73
C ALA A 364 16.70 17.26 -18.96
N ILE A 365 16.07 18.44 -19.01
CA ILE A 365 16.25 19.42 -20.09
C ILE A 365 17.71 19.94 -20.14
N TRP A 366 18.28 20.23 -18.97
CA TRP A 366 19.65 20.73 -18.86
C TRP A 366 20.65 19.67 -19.30
N ASN A 367 20.46 18.42 -18.86
CA ASN A 367 21.36 17.32 -19.21
C ASN A 367 21.19 16.80 -20.64
N TYR A 368 20.05 17.12 -21.29
CA TYR A 368 19.83 16.73 -22.68
C TYR A 368 20.76 17.51 -23.62
N LYS A 369 21.83 16.84 -24.08
CA LYS A 369 22.77 17.40 -25.04
C LYS A 369 22.25 17.18 -26.46
N LYS A 370 22.03 18.25 -27.20
CA LYS A 370 21.83 18.19 -28.64
C LYS A 370 23.25 18.07 -29.23
N THR A 371 23.66 16.87 -29.60
CA THR A 371 24.91 16.69 -30.36
C THR A 371 24.71 17.30 -31.74
N SER A 372 25.48 18.33 -32.01
CA SER A 372 25.61 18.97 -33.33
C SER A 372 26.57 18.11 -34.18
#